data_bc439de5988e30a8601914f872c99be8
#
_entry.id   bc439de5988e30a8601914f872c99be8
#
_cell.length_a   1.000
_cell.length_b   1.000
_cell.length_c   1.000
_cell.angle_alpha   90.00
_cell.angle_beta   90.00
_cell.angle_gamma   90.00
#
_symmetry.space_group_name_H-M   'P 1'
#
loop_
_entity.id
_entity.type
_entity.pdbx_description
1 polymer ?
#
loop_
_entity_poly.entity_id
_entity_poly.type
_entity_poly.pdbx_seq_one_letter_code
_entity_poly.pdbx_strand_id
1 'polypeptide(L)'
;MAIRNTADNYGTVAKWLHWGTALLFLLSYVTVYYRHWFTEEQTPENWTALQLHLSVGVTIGVLVLLRILWRVMNPAPRPEPGSRLAQLAAHAGHYALYAIMILAPLTGYLGTSVDTEYFFLFDIPKFESTQVFALLVTGGFGISFEQFERPLDFVHKQLLGEWLIWMLVTGHALAALYHHWGRRDRTLYKMTNGKI
;
A
#
# COMPACT_ATOMS: atom_id res chain seq x y z
N MET A 1 23.10 6.21 -12.86
CA MET A 1 22.59 5.57 -11.61
C MET A 1 22.53 4.06 -11.84
N ALA A 2 22.90 3.22 -10.86
CA ALA A 2 22.83 1.78 -10.98
C ALA A 2 21.35 1.31 -10.99
N ILE A 3 21.01 0.34 -11.83
CA ILE A 3 19.66 -0.24 -11.88
C ILE A 3 19.39 -1.05 -10.61
N ARG A 4 20.38 -1.88 -10.19
CA ARG A 4 20.34 -2.71 -8.98
C ARG A 4 20.86 -1.97 -7.76
N ASN A 5 20.46 -2.46 -6.58
CA ASN A 5 21.02 -1.99 -5.31
C ASN A 5 22.53 -2.25 -5.24
N THR A 6 23.23 -1.36 -4.57
CA THR A 6 24.63 -1.52 -4.18
C THR A 6 24.74 -1.64 -2.66
N ALA A 7 25.95 -1.87 -2.16
CA ALA A 7 26.16 -1.91 -0.72
C ALA A 7 25.80 -0.59 -0.01
N ASP A 8 25.83 0.54 -0.73
CA ASP A 8 25.70 1.88 -0.16
C ASP A 8 24.43 2.62 -0.57
N ASN A 9 23.78 2.25 -1.70
CA ASN A 9 22.63 2.96 -2.23
C ASN A 9 21.59 2.03 -2.86
N TYR A 10 20.32 2.42 -2.78
CA TYR A 10 19.27 1.78 -3.55
C TYR A 10 19.42 2.09 -5.04
N GLY A 11 19.15 1.09 -5.86
CA GLY A 11 19.12 1.22 -7.31
C GLY A 11 17.85 1.95 -7.80
N THR A 12 17.88 2.33 -9.07
CA THR A 12 16.79 3.08 -9.70
C THR A 12 15.45 2.36 -9.60
N VAL A 13 15.41 1.05 -9.84
CA VAL A 13 14.15 0.28 -9.76
C VAL A 13 13.57 0.30 -8.33
N ALA A 14 14.40 0.09 -7.30
CA ALA A 14 13.93 0.14 -5.92
C ALA A 14 13.34 1.51 -5.55
N LYS A 15 13.96 2.60 -6.03
CA LYS A 15 13.49 3.97 -5.81
C LYS A 15 12.16 4.23 -6.53
N TRP A 16 12.03 3.83 -7.78
CA TRP A 16 10.79 3.98 -8.54
C TRP A 16 9.63 3.19 -7.92
N LEU A 17 9.88 1.94 -7.53
CA LEU A 17 8.89 1.14 -6.84
C LEU A 17 8.47 1.76 -5.48
N HIS A 18 9.42 2.34 -4.75
CA HIS A 18 9.12 3.02 -3.49
C HIS A 18 8.27 4.28 -3.68
N TRP A 19 8.74 5.21 -4.50
CA TRP A 19 8.08 6.50 -4.68
C TRP A 19 6.77 6.36 -5.46
N GLY A 20 6.72 5.44 -6.44
CA GLY A 20 5.48 5.12 -7.15
C GLY A 20 4.42 4.55 -6.21
N THR A 21 4.80 3.61 -5.32
CA THR A 21 3.86 3.11 -4.29
C THR A 21 3.41 4.23 -3.35
N ALA A 22 4.32 5.09 -2.88
CA ALA A 22 3.97 6.21 -2.01
C ALA A 22 2.99 7.19 -2.67
N LEU A 23 3.22 7.52 -3.95
CA LEU A 23 2.31 8.36 -4.73
C LEU A 23 0.93 7.73 -4.89
N LEU A 24 0.86 6.43 -5.19
CA LEU A 24 -0.43 5.75 -5.35
C LEU A 24 -1.20 5.65 -4.02
N PHE A 25 -0.52 5.46 -2.88
CA PHE A 25 -1.18 5.54 -1.58
C PHE A 25 -1.76 6.95 -1.35
N LEU A 26 -1.02 8.00 -1.68
CA LEU A 26 -1.54 9.38 -1.59
C LEU A 26 -2.77 9.57 -2.50
N LEU A 27 -2.70 9.11 -3.75
CA LEU A 27 -3.83 9.19 -4.69
C LEU A 27 -5.04 8.40 -4.20
N SER A 28 -4.84 7.23 -3.60
CA SER A 28 -5.92 6.44 -3.01
C SER A 28 -6.65 7.22 -1.90
N TYR A 29 -5.92 7.92 -1.04
CA TYR A 29 -6.52 8.80 -0.03
C TYR A 29 -7.22 10.01 -0.63
N VAL A 30 -6.62 10.64 -1.64
CA VAL A 30 -7.24 11.78 -2.36
C VAL A 30 -8.60 11.35 -2.94
N THR A 31 -8.68 10.21 -3.60
CA THR A 31 -9.94 9.72 -4.20
C THR A 31 -11.00 9.42 -3.15
N VAL A 32 -10.61 8.79 -2.03
CA VAL A 32 -11.54 8.45 -0.94
C VAL A 32 -12.05 9.71 -0.22
N TYR A 33 -11.16 10.65 0.11
CA TYR A 33 -11.60 11.89 0.78
C TYR A 33 -12.37 12.81 -0.16
N TYR A 34 -12.01 12.87 -1.46
CA TYR A 34 -12.80 13.57 -2.45
C TYR A 34 -14.22 12.99 -2.50
N ARG A 35 -14.35 11.66 -2.55
CA ARG A 35 -15.63 10.97 -2.54
C ARG A 35 -16.48 11.33 -1.31
N HIS A 36 -15.86 11.33 -0.11
CA HIS A 36 -16.59 11.56 1.14
C HIS A 36 -16.96 13.02 1.41
N TRP A 37 -16.13 13.98 0.98
CA TRP A 37 -16.29 15.38 1.37
C TRP A 37 -16.83 16.27 0.26
N PHE A 38 -16.70 15.88 -0.99
CA PHE A 38 -16.98 16.72 -2.15
C PHE A 38 -17.98 16.13 -3.13
N THR A 39 -18.51 14.92 -2.88
CA THR A 39 -19.52 14.31 -3.74
C THR A 39 -20.69 13.79 -2.93
N GLU A 40 -21.88 13.77 -3.55
CA GLU A 40 -23.09 13.16 -2.97
C GLU A 40 -23.18 11.69 -3.38
N GLU A 41 -23.77 10.85 -2.51
CA GLU A 41 -23.99 9.44 -2.81
C GLU A 41 -24.85 9.26 -4.07
N GLN A 42 -24.56 8.21 -4.83
CA GLN A 42 -25.28 7.84 -6.07
C GLN A 42 -25.11 8.85 -7.23
N THR A 43 -24.19 9.82 -7.14
CA THR A 43 -23.84 10.69 -8.28
C THR A 43 -22.75 10.07 -9.16
N PRO A 44 -22.65 10.48 -10.45
CA PRO A 44 -21.58 10.02 -11.35
C PRO A 44 -20.17 10.34 -10.82
N GLU A 45 -20.02 11.49 -10.14
CA GLU A 45 -18.76 11.94 -9.53
C GLU A 45 -18.34 11.01 -8.37
N ASN A 46 -19.32 10.60 -7.53
CA ASN A 46 -19.09 9.67 -6.43
C ASN A 46 -18.66 8.30 -6.97
N TRP A 47 -19.35 7.82 -8.03
CA TRP A 47 -19.00 6.58 -8.72
C TRP A 47 -17.61 6.64 -9.33
N THR A 48 -17.28 7.71 -10.05
CA THR A 48 -15.97 7.91 -10.66
C THR A 48 -14.85 7.90 -9.60
N ALA A 49 -15.05 8.59 -8.48
CA ALA A 49 -14.08 8.60 -7.38
C ALA A 49 -13.88 7.20 -6.76
N LEU A 50 -14.97 6.42 -6.62
CA LEU A 50 -14.89 5.03 -6.17
C LEU A 50 -14.09 4.18 -7.15
N GLN A 51 -14.40 4.22 -8.44
CA GLN A 51 -13.71 3.43 -9.46
C GLN A 51 -12.23 3.78 -9.59
N LEU A 52 -11.88 5.06 -9.43
CA LEU A 52 -10.47 5.47 -9.34
C LEU A 52 -9.78 4.92 -8.08
N HIS A 53 -10.46 4.94 -6.92
CA HIS A 53 -9.93 4.34 -5.69
C HIS A 53 -9.66 2.84 -5.87
N LEU A 54 -10.62 2.10 -6.43
CA LEU A 54 -10.49 0.66 -6.69
C LEU A 54 -9.36 0.37 -7.68
N SER A 55 -9.26 1.14 -8.77
CA SER A 55 -8.21 0.99 -9.78
C SER A 55 -6.82 1.24 -9.20
N VAL A 56 -6.67 2.30 -8.42
CA VAL A 56 -5.44 2.63 -7.70
C VAL A 56 -5.09 1.53 -6.69
N GLY A 57 -6.09 1.01 -5.97
CA GLY A 57 -5.92 -0.09 -5.02
C GLY A 57 -5.37 -1.36 -5.68
N VAL A 58 -5.93 -1.78 -6.81
CA VAL A 58 -5.43 -2.91 -7.61
C VAL A 58 -4.00 -2.65 -8.08
N THR A 59 -3.71 -1.44 -8.57
CA THR A 59 -2.36 -1.06 -9.01
C THR A 59 -1.34 -1.11 -7.87
N ILE A 60 -1.72 -0.65 -6.67
CA ILE A 60 -0.90 -0.79 -5.46
C ILE A 60 -0.59 -2.26 -5.19
N GLY A 61 -1.60 -3.13 -5.23
CA GLY A 61 -1.44 -4.57 -5.03
C GLY A 61 -0.37 -5.16 -5.97
N VAL A 62 -0.45 -4.86 -7.27
CA VAL A 62 0.54 -5.30 -8.27
C VAL A 62 1.93 -4.73 -7.96
N LEU A 63 2.04 -3.42 -7.68
CA LEU A 63 3.34 -2.80 -7.38
C LEU A 63 3.98 -3.35 -6.09
N VAL A 64 3.18 -3.66 -5.09
CA VAL A 64 3.69 -4.26 -3.84
C VAL A 64 4.26 -5.65 -4.09
N LEU A 65 3.60 -6.47 -4.90
CA LEU A 65 4.14 -7.78 -5.31
C LEU A 65 5.47 -7.62 -6.05
N LEU A 66 5.55 -6.71 -7.02
CA LEU A 66 6.79 -6.41 -7.74
C LEU A 66 7.88 -5.90 -6.80
N ARG A 67 7.52 -5.07 -5.80
CA ARG A 67 8.44 -4.55 -4.79
C ARG A 67 8.99 -5.65 -3.89
N ILE A 68 8.17 -6.60 -3.48
CA ILE A 68 8.58 -7.76 -2.68
C ILE A 68 9.53 -8.65 -3.50
N LEU A 69 9.16 -8.98 -4.74
CA LEU A 69 10.00 -9.75 -5.65
C LEU A 69 11.35 -9.07 -5.87
N TRP A 70 11.34 -7.75 -6.14
CA TRP A 70 12.57 -7.00 -6.30
C TRP A 70 13.43 -7.01 -5.04
N ARG A 71 12.81 -6.87 -3.87
CA ARG A 71 13.49 -6.89 -2.57
C ARG A 71 14.17 -8.23 -2.27
N VAL A 72 13.52 -9.35 -2.62
CA VAL A 72 14.10 -10.70 -2.48
C VAL A 72 15.29 -10.88 -3.40
N MET A 73 15.22 -10.38 -4.63
CA MET A 73 16.27 -10.52 -5.64
C MET A 73 17.43 -9.51 -5.48
N ASN A 74 17.21 -8.42 -4.75
CA ASN A 74 18.17 -7.33 -4.59
C ASN A 74 18.28 -6.93 -3.11
N PRO A 75 19.29 -7.43 -2.38
CA PRO A 75 19.50 -7.09 -0.98
C PRO A 75 19.57 -5.58 -0.75
N ALA A 76 19.08 -5.13 0.40
CA ALA A 76 19.14 -3.71 0.75
C ALA A 76 20.58 -3.25 0.97
N PRO A 77 20.85 -1.95 0.77
CA PRO A 77 22.08 -1.32 1.22
C PRO A 77 22.29 -1.50 2.73
N ARG A 78 23.54 -1.43 3.15
CA ARG A 78 23.91 -1.51 4.57
C ARG A 78 23.14 -0.44 5.36
N PRO A 79 22.61 -0.76 6.56
CA PRO A 79 21.98 0.23 7.41
C PRO A 79 23.00 1.26 7.91
N GLU A 80 22.53 2.45 8.22
CA GLU A 80 23.36 3.44 8.91
C GLU A 80 23.68 2.97 10.35
N PRO A 81 24.85 3.31 10.90
CA PRO A 81 25.21 2.96 12.27
C PRO A 81 24.17 3.48 13.29
N GLY A 82 23.79 2.65 14.25
CA GLY A 82 22.80 2.98 15.28
C GLY A 82 22.76 1.95 16.39
N SER A 83 22.03 2.26 17.46
CA SER A 83 21.81 1.30 18.55
C SER A 83 21.03 0.08 18.05
N ARG A 84 21.19 -1.06 18.72
CA ARG A 84 20.42 -2.29 18.42
C ARG A 84 18.91 -2.06 18.47
N LEU A 85 18.45 -1.25 19.43
CA LEU A 85 17.04 -0.91 19.56
C LEU A 85 16.53 -0.10 18.35
N ALA A 86 17.30 0.90 17.90
CA ALA A 86 16.93 1.69 16.71
C ALA A 86 16.87 0.82 15.44
N GLN A 87 17.82 -0.10 15.26
CA GLN A 87 17.81 -1.03 14.14
C GLN A 87 16.60 -1.99 14.19
N LEU A 88 16.29 -2.52 15.40
CA LEU A 88 15.12 -3.38 15.59
C LEU A 88 13.82 -2.62 15.27
N ALA A 89 13.67 -1.39 15.79
CA ALA A 89 12.51 -0.54 15.51
C ALA A 89 12.37 -0.23 14.01
N ALA A 90 13.47 0.05 13.31
CA ALA A 90 13.47 0.26 11.87
C ALA A 90 13.04 -0.99 11.09
N HIS A 91 13.51 -2.18 11.46
CA HIS A 91 13.08 -3.42 10.85
C HIS A 91 11.59 -3.71 11.11
N ALA A 92 11.15 -3.60 12.36
CA ALA A 92 9.75 -3.78 12.73
C ALA A 92 8.82 -2.82 11.97
N GLY A 93 9.19 -1.53 11.89
CA GLY A 93 8.46 -0.53 11.11
C GLY A 93 8.36 -0.88 9.62
N HIS A 94 9.45 -1.34 9.00
CA HIS A 94 9.41 -1.77 7.60
C HIS A 94 8.53 -3.02 7.40
N TYR A 95 8.59 -4.02 8.29
CA TYR A 95 7.71 -5.18 8.21
C TYR A 95 6.24 -4.79 8.38
N ALA A 96 5.93 -3.89 9.32
CA ALA A 96 4.58 -3.37 9.50
C ALA A 96 4.10 -2.63 8.24
N LEU A 97 4.95 -1.79 7.62
CA LEU A 97 4.63 -1.13 6.35
C LEU A 97 4.38 -2.13 5.22
N TYR A 98 5.19 -3.19 5.09
CA TYR A 98 4.90 -4.23 4.09
C TYR A 98 3.59 -4.96 4.37
N ALA A 99 3.29 -5.26 5.64
CA ALA A 99 2.03 -5.90 6.01
C ALA A 99 0.82 -5.04 5.61
N ILE A 100 0.82 -3.75 5.92
CA ILE A 100 -0.30 -2.88 5.53
C ILE A 100 -0.39 -2.69 4.02
N MET A 101 0.74 -2.61 3.31
CA MET A 101 0.76 -2.50 1.84
C MET A 101 0.16 -3.73 1.15
N ILE A 102 0.23 -4.92 1.77
CA ILE A 102 -0.42 -6.14 1.28
C ILE A 102 -1.89 -6.18 1.71
N LEU A 103 -2.15 -5.94 3.00
CA LEU A 103 -3.49 -6.10 3.57
C LEU A 103 -4.48 -5.07 3.03
N ALA A 104 -4.06 -3.81 2.80
CA ALA A 104 -4.98 -2.78 2.34
C ALA A 104 -5.60 -3.09 0.96
N PRO A 105 -4.84 -3.35 -0.13
CA PRO A 105 -5.45 -3.71 -1.41
C PRO A 105 -6.16 -5.08 -1.37
N LEU A 106 -5.66 -6.03 -0.57
CA LEU A 106 -6.28 -7.34 -0.44
C LEU A 106 -7.66 -7.25 0.21
N THR A 107 -7.76 -6.59 1.37
CA THR A 107 -9.05 -6.43 2.08
C THR A 107 -10.02 -5.57 1.29
N GLY A 108 -9.53 -4.53 0.58
CA GLY A 108 -10.33 -3.70 -0.30
C GLY A 108 -10.91 -4.49 -1.48
N TYR A 109 -10.12 -5.32 -2.17
CA TYR A 109 -10.61 -6.15 -3.28
C TYR A 109 -11.57 -7.24 -2.81
N LEU A 110 -11.24 -7.94 -1.72
CA LEU A 110 -12.07 -9.02 -1.21
C LEU A 110 -13.42 -8.53 -0.63
N GLY A 111 -13.45 -7.30 -0.10
CA GLY A 111 -14.64 -6.69 0.52
C GLY A 111 -15.44 -5.77 -0.39
N THR A 112 -15.03 -5.55 -1.67
CA THR A 112 -15.84 -4.71 -2.55
C THR A 112 -17.07 -5.44 -3.08
N SER A 113 -18.22 -4.77 -3.05
CA SER A 113 -19.50 -5.28 -3.58
C SER A 113 -19.74 -4.92 -5.05
N VAL A 114 -18.79 -4.21 -5.70
CA VAL A 114 -18.90 -3.78 -7.09
C VAL A 114 -17.68 -4.24 -7.90
N ASP A 115 -17.89 -4.44 -9.20
CA ASP A 115 -16.79 -4.70 -10.13
C ASP A 115 -15.90 -3.45 -10.23
N THR A 116 -14.63 -3.64 -10.49
CA THR A 116 -13.68 -2.54 -10.69
C THR A 116 -13.55 -2.23 -12.16
N GLU A 117 -14.09 -1.08 -12.59
CA GLU A 117 -13.82 -0.51 -13.92
C GLU A 117 -12.39 0.03 -13.96
N TYR A 118 -11.42 -0.84 -14.22
CA TYR A 118 -10.00 -0.51 -14.08
C TYR A 118 -9.58 0.64 -15.00
N PHE A 119 -9.45 1.83 -14.42
CA PHE A 119 -9.24 3.11 -15.09
C PHE A 119 -10.20 3.32 -16.29
N PHE A 120 -11.42 2.78 -16.20
CA PHE A 120 -12.46 2.82 -17.24
C PHE A 120 -12.05 2.15 -18.57
N LEU A 121 -11.10 1.21 -18.53
CA LEU A 121 -10.57 0.49 -19.69
C LEU A 121 -11.17 -0.93 -19.82
N PHE A 122 -11.31 -1.63 -18.71
CA PHE A 122 -11.89 -2.97 -18.62
C PHE A 122 -12.33 -3.29 -17.19
N ASP A 123 -13.21 -4.29 -17.06
CA ASP A 123 -13.75 -4.67 -15.76
C ASP A 123 -12.94 -5.81 -15.12
N ILE A 124 -12.65 -5.65 -13.84
CA ILE A 124 -12.16 -6.71 -12.97
C ILE A 124 -13.35 -7.13 -12.10
N PRO A 125 -13.79 -8.40 -12.19
CA PRO A 125 -14.96 -8.85 -11.44
C PRO A 125 -14.69 -8.78 -9.93
N LYS A 126 -15.71 -8.43 -9.17
CA LYS A 126 -15.69 -8.48 -7.71
C LYS A 126 -15.47 -9.92 -7.23
N PHE A 127 -14.84 -10.08 -6.06
CA PHE A 127 -14.52 -11.40 -5.54
C PHE A 127 -15.75 -12.27 -5.33
N GLU A 128 -16.87 -11.69 -4.88
CA GLU A 128 -18.16 -12.37 -4.68
C GLU A 128 -18.65 -13.14 -5.93
N SER A 129 -18.41 -12.62 -7.13
CA SER A 129 -18.85 -13.25 -8.38
C SER A 129 -17.94 -14.36 -8.88
N THR A 130 -16.82 -14.63 -8.18
CA THR A 130 -15.83 -15.63 -8.60
C THR A 130 -16.20 -17.06 -8.16
N GLN A 131 -15.76 -18.06 -8.92
CA GLN A 131 -15.86 -19.46 -8.51
C GLN A 131 -15.12 -19.76 -7.21
N VAL A 132 -14.05 -19.03 -6.94
CA VAL A 132 -13.26 -19.17 -5.70
C VAL A 132 -14.12 -18.78 -4.50
N PHE A 133 -14.86 -17.68 -4.59
CA PHE A 133 -15.80 -17.29 -3.53
C PHE A 133 -16.89 -18.36 -3.32
N ALA A 134 -17.51 -18.81 -4.41
CA ALA A 134 -18.56 -19.84 -4.34
C ALA A 134 -18.07 -21.14 -3.69
N LEU A 135 -16.85 -21.58 -4.01
CA LEU A 135 -16.28 -22.82 -3.46
C LEU A 135 -15.80 -22.67 -2.02
N LEU A 136 -15.05 -21.62 -1.72
CA LEU A 136 -14.38 -21.49 -0.41
C LEU A 136 -15.30 -20.83 0.63
N VAL A 137 -15.99 -19.76 0.26
CA VAL A 137 -16.76 -18.97 1.23
C VAL A 137 -18.17 -19.56 1.40
N THR A 138 -18.93 -19.64 0.32
CA THR A 138 -20.30 -20.16 0.40
C THR A 138 -20.31 -21.69 0.60
N GLY A 139 -19.54 -22.44 -0.17
CA GLY A 139 -19.50 -23.91 -0.10
C GLY A 139 -18.67 -24.43 1.07
N GLY A 140 -17.53 -23.79 1.41
CA GLY A 140 -16.64 -24.24 2.47
C GLY A 140 -17.05 -23.77 3.87
N PHE A 141 -17.31 -22.47 4.03
CA PHE A 141 -17.67 -21.87 5.33
C PHE A 141 -19.18 -21.71 5.53
N GLY A 142 -20.00 -21.80 4.47
CA GLY A 142 -21.46 -21.67 4.57
C GLY A 142 -21.94 -20.26 4.94
N ILE A 143 -21.14 -19.21 4.66
CA ILE A 143 -21.45 -17.83 5.00
C ILE A 143 -21.81 -17.01 3.75
N SER A 144 -22.65 -15.98 3.94
CA SER A 144 -23.00 -15.02 2.88
C SER A 144 -21.87 -14.04 2.63
N PHE A 145 -21.95 -13.30 1.49
CA PHE A 145 -21.00 -12.22 1.20
C PHE A 145 -21.03 -11.14 2.29
N GLU A 146 -22.19 -10.73 2.77
CA GLU A 146 -22.34 -9.75 3.85
C GLU A 146 -21.62 -10.17 5.13
N GLN A 147 -21.69 -11.45 5.49
CA GLN A 147 -20.97 -11.98 6.66
C GLN A 147 -19.46 -12.00 6.44
N PHE A 148 -19.04 -12.24 5.20
CA PHE A 148 -17.63 -12.27 4.80
C PHE A 148 -17.02 -10.85 4.68
N GLU A 149 -17.74 -9.89 4.10
CA GLU A 149 -17.22 -8.53 3.87
C GLU A 149 -17.10 -7.70 5.16
N ARG A 150 -18.00 -7.87 6.14
CA ARG A 150 -18.02 -7.06 7.37
C ARG A 150 -16.65 -6.97 8.08
N PRO A 151 -15.95 -8.08 8.39
CA PRO A 151 -14.62 -8.00 9.00
C PRO A 151 -13.58 -7.39 8.06
N LEU A 152 -13.69 -7.59 6.73
CA LEU A 152 -12.78 -7.00 5.76
C LEU A 152 -12.97 -5.49 5.67
N ASP A 153 -14.21 -5.02 5.68
CA ASP A 153 -14.57 -3.61 5.71
C ASP A 153 -14.05 -2.92 6.96
N PHE A 154 -14.22 -3.53 8.13
CA PHE A 154 -13.65 -3.02 9.37
C PHE A 154 -12.13 -2.89 9.26
N VAL A 155 -11.45 -3.93 8.79
CA VAL A 155 -9.98 -3.92 8.62
C VAL A 155 -9.56 -2.87 7.59
N HIS A 156 -10.20 -2.83 6.42
CA HIS A 156 -9.83 -1.91 5.33
C HIS A 156 -10.08 -0.46 5.69
N LYS A 157 -11.30 -0.14 6.08
CA LYS A 157 -11.76 1.25 6.29
C LYS A 157 -11.26 1.80 7.63
N GLN A 158 -11.59 1.14 8.74
CA GLN A 158 -11.33 1.67 10.08
C GLN A 158 -9.91 1.39 10.53
N LEU A 159 -9.50 0.11 10.62
CA LEU A 159 -8.21 -0.24 11.20
C LEU A 159 -7.04 0.24 10.33
N LEU A 160 -7.05 -0.08 9.03
CA LEU A 160 -5.98 0.32 8.11
C LEU A 160 -6.17 1.76 7.64
N GLY A 161 -7.33 2.10 7.08
CA GLY A 161 -7.58 3.38 6.41
C GLY A 161 -7.53 4.58 7.34
N GLU A 162 -8.19 4.51 8.50
CA GLU A 162 -8.26 5.65 9.43
C GLU A 162 -7.05 5.75 10.38
N TRP A 163 -6.43 4.62 10.77
CA TRP A 163 -5.44 4.62 11.84
C TRP A 163 -4.05 4.13 11.41
N LEU A 164 -3.91 2.86 11.05
CA LEU A 164 -2.59 2.24 10.95
C LEU A 164 -1.74 2.81 9.82
N ILE A 165 -2.33 3.07 8.64
CA ILE A 165 -1.58 3.62 7.51
C ILE A 165 -1.07 5.01 7.86
N TRP A 166 -1.93 5.90 8.39
CA TRP A 166 -1.53 7.24 8.80
C TRP A 166 -0.43 7.22 9.85
N MET A 167 -0.57 6.40 10.89
CA MET A 167 0.40 6.29 11.97
C MET A 167 1.75 5.78 11.45
N LEU A 168 1.75 4.70 10.65
CA LEU A 168 2.98 4.09 10.17
C LEU A 168 3.67 4.93 9.08
N VAL A 169 2.91 5.51 8.15
CA VAL A 169 3.47 6.35 7.08
C VAL A 169 4.01 7.65 7.67
N THR A 170 3.27 8.31 8.58
CA THR A 170 3.76 9.50 9.29
C THR A 170 5.01 9.20 10.11
N GLY A 171 4.98 8.12 10.90
CA GLY A 171 6.14 7.68 11.67
C GLY A 171 7.36 7.38 10.79
N HIS A 172 7.15 6.72 9.65
CA HIS A 172 8.21 6.44 8.67
C HIS A 172 8.79 7.72 8.06
N ALA A 173 7.94 8.66 7.66
CA ALA A 173 8.37 9.94 7.11
C ALA A 173 9.13 10.78 8.16
N LEU A 174 8.61 10.87 9.38
CA LEU A 174 9.28 11.57 10.48
C LEU A 174 10.63 10.94 10.83
N ALA A 175 10.72 9.61 10.84
CA ALA A 175 11.99 8.92 11.04
C ALA A 175 13.00 9.25 9.93
N ALA A 176 12.58 9.26 8.66
CA ALA A 176 13.45 9.64 7.54
C ALA A 176 13.93 11.10 7.65
N LEU A 177 13.05 12.02 8.05
CA LEU A 177 13.38 13.43 8.27
C LEU A 177 14.30 13.61 9.48
N TYR A 178 14.08 12.87 10.56
CA TYR A 178 15.00 12.86 11.73
C TYR A 178 16.40 12.37 11.34
N HIS A 179 16.48 11.32 10.52
CA HIS A 179 17.78 10.87 9.99
C HIS A 179 18.46 11.95 9.12
N HIS A 180 17.67 12.68 8.33
CA HIS A 180 18.19 13.72 7.44
C HIS A 180 18.69 14.96 8.21
N TRP A 181 17.87 15.53 9.11
CA TRP A 181 18.18 16.79 9.78
C TRP A 181 18.81 16.61 11.17
N GLY A 182 18.37 15.63 11.94
CA GLY A 182 18.84 15.38 13.30
C GLY A 182 20.15 14.60 13.33
N ARG A 183 20.16 13.41 12.70
CA ARG A 183 21.36 12.57 12.64
C ARG A 183 22.33 12.94 11.54
N ARG A 184 21.84 13.62 10.50
CA ARG A 184 22.62 14.02 9.32
C ARG A 184 23.33 12.84 8.65
N ASP A 185 22.66 11.67 8.62
CA ASP A 185 23.15 10.46 7.98
C ASP A 185 22.59 10.27 6.57
N ARG A 186 22.96 9.19 5.90
CA ARG A 186 22.63 8.95 4.50
C ARG A 186 21.30 8.23 4.28
N THR A 187 20.49 7.97 5.30
CA THR A 187 19.26 7.17 5.19
C THR A 187 18.33 7.67 4.08
N LEU A 188 17.97 8.96 4.11
CA LEU A 188 17.10 9.55 3.10
C LEU A 188 17.80 9.64 1.72
N TYR A 189 19.09 10.00 1.71
CA TYR A 189 19.86 10.10 0.48
C TYR A 189 19.96 8.79 -0.30
N LYS A 190 20.01 7.63 0.39
CA LYS A 190 20.00 6.31 -0.25
C LYS A 190 18.75 6.07 -1.08
N MET A 191 17.61 6.68 -0.68
CA MET A 191 16.32 6.51 -1.35
C MET A 191 16.00 7.63 -2.35
N THR A 192 16.78 8.72 -2.35
CA THR A 192 16.65 9.85 -3.30
C THR A 192 17.77 9.85 -4.33
N ASN A 193 18.65 10.85 -4.30
CA ASN A 193 19.71 11.05 -5.29
C ASN A 193 21.04 10.34 -4.99
N GLY A 194 21.19 9.78 -3.79
CA GLY A 194 22.41 9.09 -3.34
C GLY A 194 23.62 9.99 -3.07
N LYS A 195 23.46 11.32 -3.19
CA LYS A 195 24.49 12.33 -2.91
C LYS A 195 24.17 13.01 -1.58
N ILE A 196 25.21 13.39 -0.86
CA ILE A 196 25.14 14.30 0.29
C ILE A 196 25.29 15.70 -0.24
#